data_ab51d2fc2d1926cbb63ffcdefb4d74fe
#
_entry.id   ab51d2fc2d1926cbb63ffcdefb4d74fe
#
_cell.length_a   1.000
_cell.length_b   1.000
_cell.length_c   1.000
_cell.angle_alpha   90.00
_cell.angle_beta   90.00
_cell.angle_gamma   90.00
#
_symmetry.space_group_name_H-M   'P 1'
#
loop_
_entity.id
_entity.type
_entity.pdbx_description
1 polymer ?
#
loop_
_entity_poly.entity_id
_entity_poly.type
_entity_poly.pdbx_seq_one_letter_code
_entity_poly.pdbx_strand_id
1 'polypeptide(L)'
;MPPLRAADAPQCDAIVVLGSTFHWHRDRPSQKYFLSAMADRFRVAVEAYKLGKAPLLVLGGGGNPDDPNVSEGQFQKQMALELAIPESAIVVGPQAVNTESESIQHAKTLRDLGVKKILLATSVFHLPRAAMQFRALGFEVVELPCHYLTAGIDEQFSWRMLLPRGQALDQTETCCKEYLGLVAATLFPAKEAAVEPTS
;
A
#
# COMPACT_ATOMS: atom_id res chain seq x y z
N MET A 1 13.00 5.74 17.28
CA MET A 1 13.64 6.29 16.07
C MET A 1 12.61 7.11 15.31
N PRO A 2 12.99 8.24 14.70
CA PRO A 2 12.07 8.94 13.81
C PRO A 2 11.70 8.04 12.62
N PRO A 3 10.51 8.20 12.06
CA PRO A 3 10.09 7.40 10.91
C PRO A 3 10.99 7.66 9.70
N LEU A 4 11.27 6.63 8.92
CA LEU A 4 12.07 6.72 7.70
C LEU A 4 11.38 7.65 6.69
N ARG A 5 12.11 8.63 6.17
CA ARG A 5 11.63 9.50 5.08
C ARG A 5 12.12 8.95 3.74
N ALA A 6 11.42 9.28 2.67
CA ALA A 6 11.82 8.87 1.31
C ALA A 6 13.28 9.24 0.98
N ALA A 7 13.72 10.43 1.40
CA ALA A 7 15.10 10.90 1.18
C ALA A 7 16.17 10.04 1.87
N ASP A 8 15.85 9.49 3.04
CA ASP A 8 16.78 8.72 3.88
C ASP A 8 16.72 7.20 3.59
N ALA A 9 15.78 6.77 2.74
CA ALA A 9 15.62 5.37 2.37
C ALA A 9 16.85 4.83 1.62
N PRO A 10 17.30 3.60 1.91
CA PRO A 10 18.37 2.97 1.15
C PRO A 10 17.91 2.61 -0.27
N GLN A 11 18.85 2.25 -1.12
CA GLN A 11 18.55 1.71 -2.45
C GLN A 11 17.86 0.34 -2.31
N CYS A 12 16.82 0.14 -3.12
CA CYS A 12 16.03 -1.08 -3.22
C CYS A 12 15.85 -1.44 -4.71
N ASP A 13 15.38 -2.65 -4.99
CA ASP A 13 15.11 -3.10 -6.36
C ASP A 13 13.77 -2.57 -6.88
N ALA A 14 12.78 -2.43 -6.00
CA ALA A 14 11.46 -1.91 -6.33
C ALA A 14 10.83 -1.14 -5.16
N ILE A 15 9.97 -0.18 -5.47
CA ILE A 15 9.04 0.45 -4.54
C ILE A 15 7.69 -0.22 -4.72
N VAL A 16 7.10 -0.73 -3.65
CA VAL A 16 5.79 -1.38 -3.66
C VAL A 16 4.77 -0.49 -2.96
N VAL A 17 3.68 -0.16 -3.66
CA VAL A 17 2.57 0.62 -3.13
C VAL A 17 1.38 -0.30 -2.96
N LEU A 18 0.90 -0.45 -1.73
CA LEU A 18 -0.33 -1.19 -1.46
C LEU A 18 -1.57 -0.33 -1.72
N GLY A 19 -2.67 -0.99 -2.07
CA GLY A 19 -3.93 -0.39 -2.40
C GLY A 19 -4.60 0.43 -1.29
N SER A 20 -5.86 0.80 -1.52
CA SER A 20 -6.64 1.75 -0.73
C SER A 20 -6.21 3.22 -0.88
N THR A 21 -5.44 3.56 -1.90
CA THR A 21 -5.04 4.95 -2.21
C THR A 21 -6.14 5.72 -2.91
N PHE A 22 -7.07 5.00 -3.56
CA PHE A 22 -8.20 5.56 -4.29
C PHE A 22 -9.48 4.81 -3.96
N HIS A 23 -10.61 5.53 -4.01
CA HIS A 23 -11.94 4.95 -3.90
C HIS A 23 -12.67 5.00 -5.23
N TRP A 24 -13.36 3.92 -5.56
CA TRP A 24 -14.30 3.86 -6.68
C TRP A 24 -15.63 4.53 -6.32
N HIS A 25 -16.22 5.28 -7.25
CA HIS A 25 -17.54 5.87 -7.06
C HIS A 25 -18.48 5.49 -8.19
N ARG A 26 -19.51 4.69 -7.85
CA ARG A 26 -20.47 4.16 -8.81
C ARG A 26 -21.30 5.25 -9.49
N ASP A 27 -21.68 6.27 -8.77
CA ASP A 27 -22.67 7.27 -9.19
C ASP A 27 -22.07 8.47 -9.95
N ARG A 28 -20.76 8.44 -10.24
CA ARG A 28 -20.09 9.54 -10.98
C ARG A 28 -19.28 9.01 -12.15
N PRO A 29 -19.95 8.76 -13.30
CA PRO A 29 -19.28 8.17 -14.47
C PRO A 29 -18.17 9.05 -15.07
N SER A 30 -18.19 10.36 -14.84
CA SER A 30 -17.14 11.29 -15.27
C SER A 30 -15.92 11.33 -14.34
N GLN A 31 -16.03 10.81 -13.12
CA GLN A 31 -14.95 10.79 -12.12
C GLN A 31 -14.96 9.45 -11.40
N LYS A 32 -14.33 8.46 -12.03
CA LYS A 32 -14.37 7.06 -11.61
C LYS A 32 -13.64 6.78 -10.30
N TYR A 33 -12.62 7.57 -9.97
CA TYR A 33 -11.80 7.40 -8.78
C TYR A 33 -11.62 8.72 -8.02
N PHE A 34 -11.56 8.62 -6.71
CA PHE A 34 -11.23 9.72 -5.80
C PHE A 34 -10.02 9.35 -4.97
N LEU A 35 -9.19 10.34 -4.69
CA LEU A 35 -8.11 10.19 -3.72
C LEU A 35 -8.70 9.86 -2.34
N SER A 36 -8.29 8.74 -1.77
CA SER A 36 -8.61 8.39 -0.40
C SER A 36 -7.74 9.19 0.58
N ALA A 37 -8.07 9.12 1.87
CA ALA A 37 -7.18 9.61 2.92
C ALA A 37 -5.80 8.91 2.89
N MET A 38 -5.71 7.74 2.27
CA MET A 38 -4.47 6.95 2.16
C MET A 38 -3.67 7.22 0.88
N ALA A 39 -4.07 8.20 0.06
CA ALA A 39 -3.36 8.59 -1.16
C ALA A 39 -1.91 9.04 -0.91
N ASP A 40 -1.58 9.39 0.33
CA ASP A 40 -0.21 9.71 0.75
C ASP A 40 0.77 8.57 0.49
N ARG A 41 0.32 7.30 0.49
CA ARG A 41 1.14 6.13 0.12
C ARG A 41 1.70 6.28 -1.30
N PHE A 42 0.84 6.61 -2.25
CA PHE A 42 1.22 6.83 -3.64
C PHE A 42 2.14 8.05 -3.79
N ARG A 43 1.81 9.16 -3.16
CA ARG A 43 2.63 10.39 -3.19
C ARG A 43 4.05 10.13 -2.69
N VAL A 44 4.20 9.49 -1.54
CA VAL A 44 5.52 9.19 -0.94
C VAL A 44 6.30 8.19 -1.78
N ALA A 45 5.64 7.21 -2.38
CA ALA A 45 6.28 6.26 -3.29
C ALA A 45 6.81 6.95 -4.55
N VAL A 46 6.04 7.85 -5.17
CA VAL A 46 6.48 8.67 -6.30
C VAL A 46 7.65 9.56 -5.92
N GLU A 47 7.63 10.17 -4.74
CA GLU A 47 8.75 10.93 -4.20
C GLU A 47 10.00 10.06 -4.08
N ALA A 48 9.90 8.88 -3.48
CA ALA A 48 11.01 7.93 -3.35
C ALA A 48 11.57 7.51 -4.73
N TYR A 49 10.70 7.26 -5.71
CA TYR A 49 11.13 6.97 -7.08
C TYR A 49 11.92 8.13 -7.69
N LYS A 50 11.40 9.36 -7.60
CA LYS A 50 12.07 10.56 -8.13
C LYS A 50 13.41 10.85 -7.44
N LEU A 51 13.58 10.42 -6.20
CA LEU A 51 14.85 10.44 -5.47
C LEU A 51 15.76 9.26 -5.84
N GLY A 52 15.38 8.44 -6.81
CA GLY A 52 16.18 7.33 -7.33
C GLY A 52 16.33 6.18 -6.35
N LYS A 53 15.38 5.96 -5.43
CA LYS A 53 15.49 4.91 -4.39
C LYS A 53 15.25 3.50 -4.92
N ALA A 54 14.60 3.36 -6.07
CA ALA A 54 14.50 2.10 -6.81
C ALA A 54 14.18 2.38 -8.29
N PRO A 55 14.53 1.47 -9.21
CA PRO A 55 14.24 1.62 -10.64
C PRO A 55 12.78 1.29 -11.00
N LEU A 56 12.07 0.54 -10.15
CA LEU A 56 10.70 0.06 -10.41
C LEU A 56 9.71 0.61 -9.39
N LEU A 57 8.53 0.99 -9.88
CA LEU A 57 7.36 1.37 -9.09
C LEU A 57 6.26 0.34 -9.33
N VAL A 58 6.00 -0.51 -8.33
CA VAL A 58 5.02 -1.58 -8.39
C VAL A 58 3.74 -1.10 -7.70
N LEU A 59 2.66 -1.04 -8.46
CA LEU A 59 1.39 -0.48 -8.07
C LEU A 59 0.34 -1.58 -7.95
N GLY A 60 -0.45 -1.55 -6.88
CA GLY A 60 -1.45 -2.54 -6.59
C GLY A 60 -2.77 -1.95 -6.15
N GLY A 61 -3.66 -2.82 -5.69
CA GLY A 61 -4.94 -2.45 -5.15
C GLY A 61 -6.11 -3.24 -5.72
N GLY A 62 -7.30 -2.86 -5.28
CA GLY A 62 -8.54 -3.52 -5.64
C GLY A 62 -8.95 -3.30 -7.09
N GLY A 63 -9.76 -4.24 -7.59
CA GLY A 63 -10.46 -4.09 -8.86
C GLY A 63 -11.76 -3.29 -8.69
N ASN A 64 -12.27 -2.83 -9.82
CA ASN A 64 -13.62 -2.29 -9.88
C ASN A 64 -14.63 -3.45 -9.97
N PRO A 65 -15.59 -3.57 -9.03
CA PRO A 65 -16.58 -4.63 -9.09
C PRO A 65 -17.48 -4.60 -10.34
N ASP A 66 -17.63 -3.41 -10.94
CA ASP A 66 -18.52 -3.21 -12.10
C ASP A 66 -17.75 -3.29 -13.45
N ASP A 67 -16.42 -3.24 -13.43
CA ASP A 67 -15.58 -3.31 -14.64
C ASP A 67 -14.22 -3.97 -14.32
N PRO A 68 -14.05 -5.26 -14.67
CA PRO A 68 -12.82 -6.00 -14.37
C PRO A 68 -11.58 -5.46 -15.10
N ASN A 69 -11.74 -4.62 -16.12
CA ASN A 69 -10.62 -3.99 -16.82
C ASN A 69 -10.11 -2.73 -16.10
N VAL A 70 -10.80 -2.29 -15.07
CA VAL A 70 -10.47 -1.07 -14.33
C VAL A 70 -10.04 -1.46 -12.92
N SER A 71 -8.82 -1.10 -12.56
CA SER A 71 -8.28 -1.34 -11.23
C SER A 71 -7.68 -0.09 -10.64
N GLU A 72 -7.53 -0.08 -9.34
CA GLU A 72 -6.81 0.97 -8.62
C GLU A 72 -5.38 1.13 -9.15
N GLY A 73 -4.67 0.01 -9.39
CA GLY A 73 -3.32 0.01 -9.95
C GLY A 73 -3.23 0.65 -11.34
N GLN A 74 -4.25 0.46 -12.20
CA GLN A 74 -4.30 1.14 -13.50
C GLN A 74 -4.49 2.65 -13.36
N PHE A 75 -5.30 3.07 -12.41
CA PHE A 75 -5.47 4.49 -12.13
C PHE A 75 -4.21 5.12 -11.55
N GLN A 76 -3.54 4.43 -10.62
CA GLN A 76 -2.23 4.84 -10.10
C GLN A 76 -1.19 4.95 -11.22
N LYS A 77 -1.19 4.00 -12.19
CA LYS A 77 -0.32 4.06 -13.37
C LYS A 77 -0.57 5.33 -14.17
N GLN A 78 -1.81 5.66 -14.47
CA GLN A 78 -2.15 6.87 -15.19
C GLN A 78 -1.61 8.12 -14.47
N MET A 79 -1.83 8.22 -13.18
CA MET A 79 -1.31 9.34 -12.38
C MET A 79 0.23 9.37 -12.33
N ALA A 80 0.88 8.21 -12.26
CA ALA A 80 2.34 8.15 -12.29
C ALA A 80 2.91 8.66 -13.62
N LEU A 81 2.26 8.34 -14.74
CA LEU A 81 2.61 8.88 -16.06
C LEU A 81 2.44 10.41 -16.13
N GLU A 82 1.33 10.94 -15.60
CA GLU A 82 1.11 12.38 -15.49
C GLU A 82 2.19 13.08 -14.63
N LEU A 83 2.73 12.39 -13.65
CA LEU A 83 3.84 12.84 -12.81
C LEU A 83 5.22 12.60 -13.45
N ALA A 84 5.27 12.28 -14.74
CA ALA A 84 6.49 12.02 -15.52
C ALA A 84 7.34 10.82 -15.06
N ILE A 85 6.70 9.81 -14.47
CA ILE A 85 7.34 8.50 -14.25
C ILE A 85 7.32 7.75 -15.59
N PRO A 86 8.47 7.24 -16.10
CA PRO A 86 8.49 6.51 -17.37
C PRO A 86 7.67 5.22 -17.29
N GLU A 87 6.92 4.90 -18.33
CA GLU A 87 6.08 3.70 -18.37
C GLU A 87 6.87 2.42 -18.13
N SER A 88 8.11 2.35 -18.61
CA SER A 88 9.02 1.21 -18.41
C SER A 88 9.38 0.95 -16.94
N ALA A 89 9.20 1.94 -16.07
CA ALA A 89 9.44 1.82 -14.64
C ALA A 89 8.20 1.44 -13.83
N ILE A 90 7.01 1.44 -14.47
CA ILE A 90 5.74 1.20 -13.78
C ILE A 90 5.29 -0.23 -14.03
N VAL A 91 5.05 -0.96 -12.95
CA VAL A 91 4.50 -2.32 -12.98
C VAL A 91 3.16 -2.30 -12.25
N VAL A 92 2.10 -2.72 -12.93
CA VAL A 92 0.77 -2.86 -12.29
C VAL A 92 0.59 -4.32 -11.93
N GLY A 93 0.42 -4.57 -10.63
CA GLY A 93 0.10 -5.90 -10.12
C GLY A 93 -1.35 -6.32 -10.43
N PRO A 94 -1.67 -7.60 -10.29
CA PRO A 94 -3.03 -8.09 -10.40
C PRO A 94 -3.97 -7.46 -9.36
N GLN A 95 -5.26 -7.49 -9.66
CA GLN A 95 -6.29 -6.98 -8.74
C GLN A 95 -6.38 -7.88 -7.50
N ALA A 96 -6.38 -7.26 -6.32
CA ALA A 96 -6.45 -7.96 -5.06
C ALA A 96 -7.78 -7.69 -4.32
N VAL A 97 -8.29 -8.70 -3.63
CA VAL A 97 -9.52 -8.60 -2.84
C VAL A 97 -9.22 -8.21 -1.39
N ASN A 98 -8.04 -8.57 -0.89
CA ASN A 98 -7.57 -8.28 0.46
C ASN A 98 -6.04 -8.18 0.48
N THR A 99 -5.49 -7.75 1.61
CA THR A 99 -4.05 -7.54 1.77
C THR A 99 -3.22 -8.82 1.61
N GLU A 100 -3.74 -9.96 2.04
CA GLU A 100 -3.04 -11.24 1.90
C GLU A 100 -2.91 -11.62 0.42
N SER A 101 -4.02 -11.59 -0.32
CA SER A 101 -4.00 -11.84 -1.76
C SER A 101 -3.15 -10.81 -2.50
N GLU A 102 -3.16 -9.55 -2.07
CA GLU A 102 -2.33 -8.49 -2.64
C GLU A 102 -0.84 -8.79 -2.46
N SER A 103 -0.41 -9.17 -1.25
CA SER A 103 0.99 -9.48 -0.98
C SER A 103 1.48 -10.71 -1.75
N ILE A 104 0.65 -11.76 -1.88
CA ILE A 104 0.98 -12.97 -2.65
C ILE A 104 1.11 -12.65 -4.15
N GLN A 105 0.17 -11.90 -4.69
CA GLN A 105 0.18 -11.52 -6.11
C GLN A 105 1.36 -10.60 -6.45
N HIS A 106 1.64 -9.61 -5.60
CA HIS A 106 2.84 -8.79 -5.76
C HIS A 106 4.11 -9.61 -5.66
N ALA A 107 4.18 -10.56 -4.71
CA ALA A 107 5.35 -11.42 -4.56
C ALA A 107 5.65 -12.21 -5.83
N LYS A 108 4.63 -12.73 -6.52
CA LYS A 108 4.80 -13.41 -7.81
C LYS A 108 5.39 -12.44 -8.85
N THR A 109 4.77 -11.29 -9.05
CA THR A 109 5.24 -10.27 -9.98
C THR A 109 6.69 -9.84 -9.68
N LEU A 110 7.01 -9.62 -8.41
CA LEU A 110 8.35 -9.20 -7.99
C LEU A 110 9.40 -10.28 -8.25
N ARG A 111 9.08 -11.57 -8.05
CA ARG A 111 9.99 -12.69 -8.35
C ARG A 111 10.25 -12.81 -9.85
N ASP A 112 9.21 -12.67 -10.68
CA ASP A 112 9.33 -12.71 -12.14
C ASP A 112 10.26 -11.61 -12.66
N LEU A 113 10.34 -10.48 -11.94
CA LEU A 113 11.24 -9.36 -12.20
C LEU A 113 12.62 -9.48 -11.55
N GLY A 114 12.88 -10.56 -10.80
CA GLY A 114 14.15 -10.78 -10.10
C GLY A 114 14.38 -9.87 -8.89
N VAL A 115 13.33 -9.23 -8.38
CA VAL A 115 13.36 -8.33 -7.20
C VAL A 115 13.60 -9.14 -5.93
N LYS A 116 14.50 -8.67 -5.07
CA LYS A 116 14.78 -9.26 -3.75
C LYS A 116 14.55 -8.31 -2.61
N LYS A 117 14.83 -7.03 -2.82
CA LYS A 117 14.71 -5.98 -1.81
C LYS A 117 13.68 -4.95 -2.23
N ILE A 118 12.68 -4.74 -1.39
CA ILE A 118 11.58 -3.81 -1.65
C ILE A 118 11.56 -2.65 -0.67
N LEU A 119 11.18 -1.49 -1.16
CA LEU A 119 10.77 -0.34 -0.35
C LEU A 119 9.26 -0.34 -0.28
N LEU A 120 8.70 -0.73 0.86
CA LEU A 120 7.27 -0.91 1.04
C LEU A 120 6.62 0.37 1.56
N ALA A 121 5.86 1.04 0.69
CA ALA A 121 5.13 2.27 1.00
C ALA A 121 3.67 1.96 1.37
N THR A 122 3.32 2.09 2.63
CA THR A 122 1.96 1.90 3.13
C THR A 122 1.73 2.69 4.42
N SER A 123 0.47 2.74 4.89
CA SER A 123 0.12 3.46 6.12
C SER A 123 0.81 2.85 7.34
N VAL A 124 1.20 3.70 8.28
CA VAL A 124 1.94 3.31 9.51
C VAL A 124 1.26 2.15 10.24
N PHE A 125 -0.05 2.23 10.41
CA PHE A 125 -0.81 1.20 11.12
C PHE A 125 -0.89 -0.14 10.37
N HIS A 126 -0.75 -0.12 9.05
CA HIS A 126 -0.78 -1.30 8.17
C HIS A 126 0.60 -1.93 7.95
N LEU A 127 1.65 -1.12 8.11
CA LEU A 127 3.03 -1.47 7.78
C LEU A 127 3.55 -2.74 8.47
N PRO A 128 3.33 -2.96 9.81
CA PRO A 128 3.83 -4.16 10.48
C PRO A 128 3.30 -5.45 9.87
N ARG A 129 1.99 -5.50 9.57
CA ARG A 129 1.34 -6.68 8.98
C ARG A 129 1.79 -6.92 7.54
N ALA A 130 1.83 -5.88 6.74
CA ALA A 130 2.27 -5.98 5.35
C ALA A 130 3.76 -6.38 5.25
N ALA A 131 4.62 -5.75 6.03
CA ALA A 131 6.05 -6.10 6.06
C ALA A 131 6.29 -7.54 6.48
N MET A 132 5.55 -8.05 7.49
CA MET A 132 5.63 -9.44 7.91
C MET A 132 5.25 -10.40 6.78
N GLN A 133 4.19 -10.10 6.02
CA GLN A 133 3.76 -10.93 4.89
C GLN A 133 4.82 -10.98 3.79
N PHE A 134 5.38 -9.84 3.37
CA PHE A 134 6.44 -9.83 2.35
C PHE A 134 7.72 -10.52 2.82
N ARG A 135 8.09 -10.38 4.11
CA ARG A 135 9.24 -11.10 4.68
C ARG A 135 9.00 -12.62 4.70
N ALA A 136 7.80 -13.07 5.06
CA ALA A 136 7.41 -14.48 5.00
C ALA A 136 7.45 -15.04 3.56
N LEU A 137 7.22 -14.20 2.55
CA LEU A 137 7.33 -14.54 1.13
C LEU A 137 8.78 -14.43 0.59
N GLY A 138 9.77 -14.12 1.44
CA GLY A 138 11.20 -14.18 1.12
C GLY A 138 11.83 -12.85 0.65
N PHE A 139 11.15 -11.72 0.82
CA PHE A 139 11.69 -10.41 0.45
C PHE A 139 12.43 -9.71 1.60
N GLU A 140 13.51 -9.01 1.28
CA GLU A 140 14.06 -8.00 2.16
C GLU A 140 13.18 -6.75 2.10
N VAL A 141 12.61 -6.35 3.24
CA VAL A 141 11.63 -5.24 3.31
C VAL A 141 12.22 -4.07 4.07
N VAL A 142 12.34 -2.95 3.36
CA VAL A 142 12.57 -1.63 3.94
C VAL A 142 11.20 -0.95 4.08
N GLU A 143 10.87 -0.57 5.29
CA GLU A 143 9.58 0.03 5.62
C GLU A 143 9.59 1.53 5.38
N LEU A 144 8.73 2.02 4.47
CA LEU A 144 8.53 3.43 4.20
C LEU A 144 7.15 3.85 4.72
N PRO A 145 7.06 4.35 5.97
CA PRO A 145 5.81 4.73 6.59
C PRO A 145 5.19 5.96 5.93
N CYS A 146 3.93 5.85 5.59
CA CYS A 146 3.12 6.91 5.02
C CYS A 146 1.84 7.07 5.84
N HIS A 147 1.07 8.12 5.60
CA HIS A 147 -0.24 8.33 6.20
C HIS A 147 -0.31 7.98 7.70
N TYR A 148 -0.15 9.00 8.52
CA TYR A 148 -0.22 8.91 9.99
C TYR A 148 -1.61 9.32 10.46
N LEU A 149 -2.32 8.46 11.21
CA LEU A 149 -3.65 8.77 11.75
C LEU A 149 -3.63 9.95 12.75
N THR A 150 -2.48 10.17 13.38
CA THR A 150 -2.28 11.22 14.38
C THR A 150 -1.58 12.46 13.83
N ALA A 151 -1.35 12.53 12.52
CA ALA A 151 -0.72 13.71 11.92
C ALA A 151 -1.54 14.97 12.20
N GLY A 152 -0.91 15.98 12.80
CA GLY A 152 -1.56 17.23 13.16
C GLY A 152 -2.31 17.22 14.51
N ILE A 153 -2.22 16.16 15.28
CA ILE A 153 -2.65 16.20 16.69
C ILE A 153 -1.53 16.90 17.47
N ASP A 154 -1.82 18.10 17.96
CA ASP A 154 -0.97 18.78 18.92
C ASP A 154 -0.88 17.92 20.18
N GLU A 155 0.32 17.62 20.66
CA GLU A 155 0.54 16.81 21.87
C GLU A 155 0.04 17.50 23.15
N GLN A 156 -0.36 18.77 23.07
CA GLN A 156 -0.90 19.48 24.19
C GLN A 156 -2.31 18.96 24.54
N PHE A 157 -2.49 18.50 25.78
CA PHE A 157 -3.78 18.09 26.30
C PHE A 157 -4.80 19.21 26.16
N SER A 158 -5.93 18.91 25.51
CA SER A 158 -7.12 19.78 25.45
C SER A 158 -8.30 19.04 26.01
N TRP A 159 -9.14 19.70 26.83
CA TRP A 159 -10.40 19.16 27.33
C TRP A 159 -11.32 18.63 26.21
N ARG A 160 -11.17 19.18 24.98
CA ARG A 160 -11.89 18.72 23.78
C ARG A 160 -11.55 17.28 23.42
N MET A 161 -10.41 16.74 23.85
CA MET A 161 -10.03 15.33 23.63
C MET A 161 -10.91 14.36 24.44
N LEU A 162 -11.58 14.85 25.47
CA LEU A 162 -12.53 14.06 26.26
C LEU A 162 -13.90 13.93 25.60
N LEU A 163 -14.18 14.73 24.58
CA LEU A 163 -15.44 14.64 23.85
C LEU A 163 -15.40 13.47 22.86
N PRO A 164 -16.44 12.63 22.80
CA PRO A 164 -16.56 11.58 21.80
C PRO A 164 -16.47 12.16 20.39
N ARG A 165 -15.61 11.57 19.56
CA ARG A 165 -15.43 11.95 18.15
C ARG A 165 -15.62 10.72 17.29
N GLY A 166 -16.39 10.85 16.19
CA GLY A 166 -16.56 9.77 15.22
C GLY A 166 -15.21 9.28 14.68
N GLN A 167 -14.29 10.19 14.39
CA GLN A 167 -12.92 9.86 13.94
C GLN A 167 -12.15 8.97 14.93
N ALA A 168 -12.34 9.15 16.24
CA ALA A 168 -11.68 8.30 17.24
C ALA A 168 -12.21 6.85 17.20
N LEU A 169 -13.50 6.67 16.90
CA LEU A 169 -14.09 5.34 16.71
C LEU A 169 -13.55 4.68 15.44
N ASP A 170 -13.48 5.39 14.34
CA ASP A 170 -12.91 4.89 13.07
C ASP A 170 -11.43 4.49 13.23
N GLN A 171 -10.66 5.30 13.96
CA GLN A 171 -9.26 4.98 14.28
C GLN A 171 -9.15 3.73 15.16
N THR A 172 -10.03 3.60 16.17
CA THR A 172 -10.07 2.41 17.04
C THR A 172 -10.43 1.17 16.24
N GLU A 173 -11.43 1.24 15.37
CA GLU A 173 -11.81 0.15 14.46
C GLU A 173 -10.62 -0.27 13.59
N THR A 174 -9.94 0.70 12.97
CA THR A 174 -8.76 0.46 12.14
C THR A 174 -7.66 -0.24 12.93
N CYS A 175 -7.33 0.26 14.11
CA CYS A 175 -6.33 -0.36 14.98
C CYS A 175 -6.72 -1.80 15.37
N CYS A 176 -7.97 -2.03 15.78
CA CYS A 176 -8.45 -3.37 16.13
C CYS A 176 -8.35 -4.33 14.95
N LYS A 177 -8.75 -3.91 13.76
CA LYS A 177 -8.62 -4.72 12.52
C LYS A 177 -7.18 -5.08 12.24
N GLU A 178 -6.24 -4.13 12.35
CA GLU A 178 -4.83 -4.40 12.11
C GLU A 178 -4.21 -5.33 13.17
N TYR A 179 -4.57 -5.17 14.44
CA TYR A 179 -4.12 -6.09 15.50
C TYR A 179 -4.65 -7.51 15.26
N LEU A 180 -5.92 -7.67 14.95
CA LEU A 180 -6.50 -8.98 14.63
C LEU A 180 -5.86 -9.58 13.37
N GLY A 181 -5.64 -8.75 12.35
CA GLY A 181 -4.94 -9.15 11.14
C GLY A 181 -3.49 -9.58 11.40
N LEU A 182 -2.78 -8.90 12.29
CA LEU A 182 -1.42 -9.25 12.69
C LEU A 182 -1.37 -10.58 13.46
N VAL A 183 -2.30 -10.78 14.40
CA VAL A 183 -2.44 -12.06 15.12
C VAL A 183 -2.76 -13.19 14.14
N ALA A 184 -3.71 -12.99 13.24
CA ALA A 184 -4.05 -13.98 12.23
C ALA A 184 -2.85 -14.32 11.32
N ALA A 185 -2.12 -13.32 10.84
CA ALA A 185 -0.94 -13.54 10.01
C ALA A 185 0.23 -14.19 10.75
N THR A 186 0.31 -14.02 12.08
CA THR A 186 1.30 -14.71 12.92
C THR A 186 0.93 -16.19 13.10
N LEU A 187 -0.36 -16.49 13.33
CA LEU A 187 -0.84 -17.86 13.54
C LEU A 187 -0.97 -18.62 12.22
N PHE A 188 -1.31 -17.94 11.15
CA PHE A 188 -1.55 -18.47 9.80
C PHE A 188 -0.72 -17.66 8.80
N PRO A 189 0.61 -17.84 8.76
CA PRO A 189 1.45 -17.10 7.82
C PRO A 189 1.02 -17.39 6.38
N ALA A 190 1.01 -16.37 5.54
CA ALA A 190 0.70 -16.50 4.12
C ALA A 190 1.57 -17.60 3.51
N LYS A 191 0.93 -18.67 3.08
CA LYS A 191 1.58 -19.72 2.30
C LYS A 191 1.19 -19.48 0.85
N GLU A 192 2.18 -19.55 -0.02
CA GLU A 192 1.92 -19.67 -1.44
C GLU A 192 1.11 -20.98 -1.64
N ALA A 193 -0.21 -20.87 -1.69
CA ALA A 193 -1.02 -21.95 -2.18
C ALA A 193 -0.53 -22.21 -3.62
N ALA A 194 -0.16 -23.44 -3.90
CA ALA A 194 0.19 -23.85 -5.25
C ALA A 194 -0.92 -23.33 -6.18
N VAL A 195 -0.59 -22.34 -7.00
CA VAL A 195 -1.50 -21.86 -8.03
C VAL A 195 -1.65 -23.03 -8.98
N GLU A 196 -2.76 -23.76 -8.88
CA GLU A 196 -3.11 -24.76 -9.89
C GLU A 196 -3.07 -24.05 -11.25
N PRO A 197 -2.35 -24.59 -12.22
CA PRO A 197 -2.38 -24.03 -13.56
C PRO A 197 -3.81 -24.13 -14.08
N THR A 198 -4.44 -22.99 -14.28
CA THR A 198 -5.72 -22.93 -15.00
C THR A 198 -5.48 -23.46 -16.40
N SER A 199 -6.01 -24.67 -16.62
CA SER A 199 -6.10 -25.33 -17.92
C SER A 199 -6.96 -24.57 -18.90
#